data_0b1d01c70712b3f2200e69dda8e192e3
#
_entry.id   0b1d01c70712b3f2200e69dda8e192e3
#
_cell.length_a   1.000
_cell.length_b   1.000
_cell.length_c   1.000
_cell.angle_alpha   90.00
_cell.angle_beta   90.00
_cell.angle_gamma   90.00
#
_symmetry.space_group_name_H-M   'P 1'
#
loop_
_entity.id
_entity.type
_entity.pdbx_description
1 polymer ?
#
loop_
_entity_poly.entity_id
_entity_poly.type
_entity_poly.pdbx_seq_one_letter_code
_entity_poly.pdbx_strand_id
1 'polypeptide(L)'
;MKPKLRVWVTFGEDLKFGDGRARLLALIDERGSLKKAARELEMSYRNAWGYLRDLEDAAGFKFVERVPGGGPDSGMHLTRAGKRFLERYEKFRSGVDEAARRQFDRAFGA
;
A
#
# COMPACT_ATOMS: atom_id res chain seq x y z
N MET A 1 21.29 16.28 7.71
CA MET A 1 21.46 15.20 6.72
C MET A 1 20.89 13.91 7.25
N LYS A 2 20.06 13.24 6.46
CA LYS A 2 19.44 11.97 6.84
C LYS A 2 19.15 11.15 5.59
N PRO A 3 19.13 9.80 5.70
CA PRO A 3 18.87 8.96 4.54
C PRO A 3 17.39 9.01 4.15
N LYS A 4 17.15 8.95 2.85
CA LYS A 4 15.81 8.74 2.30
C LYS A 4 15.86 7.59 1.32
N LEU A 5 14.92 6.67 1.45
CA LEU A 5 14.88 5.50 0.61
C LEU A 5 13.54 5.37 -0.10
N ARG A 6 13.59 4.82 -1.30
CA ARG A 6 12.43 4.30 -1.99
C ARG A 6 12.58 2.80 -2.05
N VAL A 7 11.53 2.10 -1.68
CA VAL A 7 11.55 0.65 -1.63
C VAL A 7 10.33 0.11 -2.35
N TRP A 8 10.52 -0.92 -3.15
CA TRP A 8 9.43 -1.63 -3.80
C TRP A 8 9.57 -3.12 -3.55
N VAL A 9 8.44 -3.77 -3.38
CA VAL A 9 8.32 -5.21 -3.52
C VAL A 9 7.72 -5.42 -4.90
N THR A 10 8.29 -6.30 -5.70
CA THR A 10 7.80 -6.52 -7.05
C THR A 10 7.03 -7.82 -7.16
N PHE A 11 5.91 -7.74 -7.90
CA PHE A 11 5.15 -8.92 -8.31
C PHE A 11 5.44 -9.15 -9.78
N GLY A 12 5.98 -10.33 -10.13
CA GLY A 12 6.40 -10.57 -11.48
C GLY A 12 7.52 -9.61 -11.89
N GLU A 13 7.53 -9.19 -13.16
CA GLU A 13 8.59 -8.34 -13.69
C GLU A 13 8.27 -6.85 -13.62
N ASP A 14 7.01 -6.48 -13.67
CA ASP A 14 6.62 -5.10 -13.92
C ASP A 14 5.84 -4.40 -12.81
N LEU A 15 5.16 -5.15 -11.96
CA LEU A 15 4.35 -4.51 -10.93
C LEU A 15 5.15 -4.23 -9.68
N LYS A 16 5.22 -2.96 -9.34
CA LYS A 16 5.91 -2.48 -8.14
C LYS A 16 4.89 -2.14 -7.06
N PHE A 17 5.08 -2.69 -5.88
CA PHE A 17 4.30 -2.33 -4.70
C PHE A 17 5.20 -1.54 -3.77
N GLY A 18 4.86 -0.29 -3.54
CA GLY A 18 5.62 0.58 -2.65
C GLY A 18 4.71 1.37 -1.74
N ASP A 19 5.24 2.43 -1.17
CA ASP A 19 4.54 3.23 -0.17
C ASP A 19 3.22 3.82 -0.69
N GLY A 20 3.16 4.20 -1.98
CA GLY A 20 1.94 4.74 -2.57
C GLY A 20 0.78 3.75 -2.57
N ARG A 21 1.02 2.52 -3.03
CA ARG A 21 0.00 1.48 -3.03
C ARG A 21 -0.35 1.03 -1.61
N ALA A 22 0.65 0.97 -0.73
CA ALA A 22 0.42 0.66 0.68
C ALA A 22 -0.50 1.71 1.32
N ARG A 23 -0.27 2.98 1.02
CA ARG A 23 -1.11 4.07 1.51
C ARG A 23 -2.54 3.95 1.01
N LEU A 24 -2.71 3.61 -0.27
CA LEU A 24 -4.04 3.40 -0.84
C LEU A 24 -4.79 2.29 -0.10
N LEU A 25 -4.14 1.14 0.11
CA LEU A 25 -4.75 0.02 0.84
C LEU A 25 -5.15 0.43 2.26
N ALA A 26 -4.25 1.10 2.97
CA ALA A 26 -4.53 1.54 4.34
C ALA A 26 -5.73 2.49 4.40
N LEU A 27 -5.81 3.43 3.47
CA LEU A 27 -6.91 4.40 3.42
C LEU A 27 -8.24 3.74 3.07
N ILE A 28 -8.24 2.77 2.17
CA ILE A 28 -9.46 2.01 1.85
C ILE A 28 -10.01 1.39 3.12
N ASP A 29 -9.16 0.75 3.92
CA ASP A 29 -9.59 0.09 5.14
C ASP A 29 -10.06 1.10 6.20
N GLU A 30 -9.34 2.18 6.37
CA GLU A 30 -9.68 3.23 7.34
C GLU A 30 -10.96 3.98 6.98
N ARG A 31 -11.14 4.31 5.71
CA ARG A 31 -12.31 5.09 5.25
C ARG A 31 -13.49 4.20 4.85
N GLY A 32 -13.25 2.92 4.66
CA GLY A 32 -14.29 2.00 4.19
C GLY A 32 -14.76 2.30 2.77
N SER A 33 -13.94 2.95 1.95
CA SER A 33 -14.35 3.45 0.64
C SER A 33 -13.15 3.69 -0.26
N LEU A 34 -13.18 3.12 -1.45
CA LEU A 34 -12.17 3.38 -2.47
C LEU A 34 -12.26 4.83 -2.96
N LYS A 35 -13.46 5.33 -3.12
CA LYS A 35 -13.69 6.70 -3.59
C LYS A 35 -13.08 7.73 -2.64
N LYS A 36 -13.31 7.56 -1.34
CA LYS A 36 -12.75 8.45 -0.33
C LYS A 36 -11.23 8.34 -0.25
N ALA A 37 -10.69 7.13 -0.33
CA ALA A 37 -9.25 6.90 -0.32
C ALA A 37 -8.58 7.57 -1.53
N ALA A 38 -9.14 7.38 -2.71
CA ALA A 38 -8.61 7.99 -3.93
C ALA A 38 -8.62 9.51 -3.83
N ARG A 39 -9.71 10.08 -3.31
CA ARG A 39 -9.84 11.52 -3.13
C ARG A 39 -8.74 12.07 -2.22
N GLU A 40 -8.48 11.40 -1.11
CA GLU A 40 -7.42 11.80 -0.18
C GLU A 40 -6.04 11.78 -0.81
N LEU A 41 -5.80 10.84 -1.73
CA LEU A 41 -4.54 10.71 -2.43
C LEU A 41 -4.47 11.54 -3.71
N GLU A 42 -5.50 12.32 -3.96
CA GLU A 42 -5.60 13.16 -5.15
C GLU A 42 -5.47 12.37 -6.46
N MET A 43 -6.02 11.16 -6.46
CA MET A 43 -6.04 10.33 -7.65
C MET A 43 -7.48 10.08 -8.09
N SER A 44 -7.67 9.82 -9.38
CA SER A 44 -9.00 9.54 -9.88
C SER A 44 -9.47 8.16 -9.39
N TYR A 45 -10.80 8.03 -9.26
CA TYR A 45 -11.41 6.75 -8.91
C TYR A 45 -11.01 5.65 -9.90
N ARG A 46 -10.99 6.02 -11.18
CA ARG A 46 -10.58 5.10 -12.25
C ARG A 46 -9.14 4.62 -12.09
N ASN A 47 -8.23 5.53 -11.77
CA ASN A 47 -6.83 5.17 -11.54
C ASN A 47 -6.66 4.28 -10.31
N ALA A 48 -7.42 4.58 -9.25
CA ALA A 48 -7.39 3.75 -8.03
C ALA A 48 -7.85 2.33 -8.34
N TRP A 49 -8.92 2.16 -9.12
CA TRP A 49 -9.38 0.84 -9.57
C TRP A 49 -8.31 0.13 -10.41
N GLY A 50 -7.67 0.86 -11.32
CA GLY A 50 -6.60 0.30 -12.15
C GLY A 50 -5.45 -0.24 -11.29
N TYR A 51 -5.04 0.51 -10.28
CA TYR A 51 -4.02 0.07 -9.32
C TYR A 51 -4.40 -1.24 -8.64
N LEU A 52 -5.62 -1.31 -8.12
CA LEU A 52 -6.09 -2.50 -7.41
C LEU A 52 -6.18 -3.70 -8.33
N ARG A 53 -6.71 -3.51 -9.53
CA ARG A 53 -6.87 -4.60 -10.51
C ARG A 53 -5.52 -5.17 -10.90
N ASP A 54 -4.57 -4.29 -11.24
CA ASP A 54 -3.23 -4.73 -11.62
C ASP A 54 -2.55 -5.47 -10.47
N LEU A 55 -2.71 -4.97 -9.26
CA LEU A 55 -2.14 -5.60 -8.07
C LEU A 55 -2.74 -6.99 -7.83
N GLU A 56 -4.06 -7.10 -7.90
CA GLU A 56 -4.75 -8.37 -7.71
C GLU A 56 -4.40 -9.39 -8.78
N ASP A 57 -4.32 -8.94 -10.02
CA ASP A 57 -3.93 -9.80 -11.14
C ASP A 57 -2.50 -10.34 -10.96
N ALA A 58 -1.58 -9.46 -10.58
CA ALA A 58 -0.18 -9.84 -10.42
C ALA A 58 0.04 -10.75 -9.21
N ALA A 59 -0.64 -10.47 -8.11
CA ALA A 59 -0.49 -11.22 -6.87
C ALA A 59 -1.27 -12.54 -6.85
N GLY A 60 -2.32 -12.63 -7.64
CA GLY A 60 -3.15 -13.84 -7.70
C GLY A 60 -4.15 -13.99 -6.57
N PHE A 61 -4.42 -12.91 -5.82
CA PHE A 61 -5.47 -12.92 -4.79
C PHE A 61 -6.11 -11.55 -4.66
N LYS A 62 -7.26 -11.49 -4.01
CA LYS A 62 -7.99 -10.25 -3.81
C LYS A 62 -7.47 -9.48 -2.60
N PHE A 63 -7.21 -8.20 -2.79
CA PHE A 63 -6.78 -7.30 -1.72
C PHE A 63 -7.95 -6.60 -1.06
N VAL A 64 -9.03 -6.40 -1.79
CA VAL A 64 -10.22 -5.68 -1.30
C VAL A 64 -11.48 -6.48 -1.59
N GLU A 65 -12.51 -6.21 -0.79
CA GLU A 65 -13.83 -6.81 -0.98
C GLU A 65 -14.90 -5.79 -0.62
N ARG A 66 -16.07 -5.96 -1.25
CA ARG A 66 -17.21 -5.10 -0.96
C ARG A 66 -17.96 -5.62 0.25
N VAL A 67 -18.46 -4.67 1.05
CA VAL A 67 -19.31 -4.96 2.19
C VAL A 67 -20.75 -4.76 1.77
N PRO A 68 -21.63 -5.78 1.90
CA PRO A 68 -23.04 -5.62 1.59
C PRO A 68 -23.67 -4.50 2.41
N GLY A 69 -24.55 -3.73 1.80
CA GLY A 69 -25.26 -2.65 2.47
C GLY A 69 -24.55 -1.31 2.53
N GLY A 70 -23.33 -1.23 2.01
CA GLY A 70 -22.61 0.04 1.92
C GLY A 70 -23.18 0.91 0.82
N GLY A 71 -23.17 2.23 1.00
CA GLY A 71 -23.55 3.19 -0.03
C GLY A 71 -22.48 3.33 -1.10
N PRO A 72 -22.70 4.23 -2.10
CA PRO A 72 -21.73 4.42 -3.20
C PRO A 72 -20.36 4.88 -2.73
N ASP A 73 -20.28 5.61 -1.61
CA ASP A 73 -19.04 6.14 -1.07
C ASP A 73 -18.51 5.30 0.09
N SER A 74 -19.03 4.11 0.29
CA SER A 74 -18.62 3.22 1.38
C SER A 74 -18.76 1.77 0.94
N GLY A 75 -18.44 0.84 1.84
CA GLY A 75 -18.67 -0.58 1.59
C GLY A 75 -17.52 -1.29 0.93
N MET A 76 -16.31 -0.84 1.16
CA MET A 76 -15.12 -1.56 0.73
C MET A 76 -14.10 -1.63 1.87
N HIS A 77 -13.49 -2.79 2.04
CA HIS A 77 -12.43 -2.96 3.01
C HIS A 77 -11.43 -3.98 2.49
N LEU A 78 -10.33 -4.13 3.20
CA LEU A 78 -9.32 -5.13 2.84
C LEU A 78 -9.82 -6.54 3.17
N THR A 79 -9.46 -7.48 2.31
CA THR A 79 -9.62 -8.90 2.65
C THR A 79 -8.61 -9.27 3.74
N ARG A 80 -8.77 -10.45 4.33
CA ARG A 80 -7.79 -10.96 5.28
C ARG A 80 -6.41 -11.04 4.64
N ALA A 81 -6.34 -11.54 3.41
CA ALA A 81 -5.08 -11.64 2.67
C ALA A 81 -4.48 -10.26 2.39
N GLY A 82 -5.32 -9.28 2.04
CA GLY A 82 -4.89 -7.90 1.82
C GLY A 82 -4.32 -7.26 3.08
N LYS A 83 -5.00 -7.43 4.21
CA LYS A 83 -4.52 -6.93 5.51
C LYS A 83 -3.18 -7.55 5.87
N ARG A 84 -3.08 -8.87 5.73
CA ARG A 84 -1.86 -9.58 6.05
C ARG A 84 -0.69 -9.11 5.19
N PHE A 85 -0.93 -8.92 3.89
CA PHE A 85 0.10 -8.41 3.00
C PHE A 85 0.55 -7.01 3.41
N LEU A 86 -0.39 -6.12 3.70
CA LEU A 86 -0.08 -4.76 4.11
C LEU A 86 0.75 -4.74 5.40
N GLU A 87 0.36 -5.53 6.40
CA GLU A 87 1.11 -5.64 7.65
C GLU A 87 2.53 -6.12 7.42
N ARG A 88 2.70 -7.09 6.56
CA ARG A 88 4.03 -7.63 6.22
C ARG A 88 4.87 -6.58 5.48
N TYR A 89 4.25 -5.86 4.56
CA TYR A 89 4.95 -4.78 3.87
C TYR A 89 5.40 -3.70 4.85
N GLU A 90 4.52 -3.26 5.72
CA GLU A 90 4.83 -2.22 6.71
C GLU A 90 5.96 -2.64 7.64
N LYS A 91 5.96 -3.88 8.07
CA LYS A 91 7.02 -4.44 8.90
C LYS A 91 8.35 -4.47 8.15
N PHE A 92 8.32 -4.93 6.91
CA PHE A 92 9.50 -4.94 6.05
C PHE A 92 10.03 -3.52 5.84
N ARG A 93 9.14 -2.58 5.52
CA ARG A 93 9.51 -1.18 5.28
C ARG A 93 10.15 -0.54 6.50
N SER A 94 9.59 -0.77 7.67
CA SER A 94 10.12 -0.28 8.93
C SER A 94 11.52 -0.84 9.22
N GLY A 95 11.71 -2.13 8.96
CA GLY A 95 13.02 -2.77 9.14
C GLY A 95 14.08 -2.22 8.21
N VAL A 96 13.71 -1.92 6.97
CA VAL A 96 14.62 -1.31 6.00
C VAL A 96 15.02 0.10 6.47
N ASP A 97 14.08 0.87 6.99
CA ASP A 97 14.37 2.21 7.50
C ASP A 97 15.34 2.17 8.68
N GLU A 98 15.15 1.24 9.59
CA GLU A 98 16.06 1.06 10.72
C GLU A 98 17.46 0.67 10.27
N ALA A 99 17.55 -0.27 9.33
CA ALA A 99 18.84 -0.71 8.80
C ALA A 99 19.56 0.44 8.10
N ALA A 100 18.82 1.22 7.33
CA ALA A 100 19.37 2.38 6.64
C ALA A 100 19.91 3.41 7.62
N ARG A 101 19.18 3.68 8.71
CA ARG A 101 19.61 4.62 9.73
C ARG A 101 20.91 4.15 10.40
N ARG A 102 20.98 2.87 10.77
CA ARG A 102 22.20 2.32 11.35
C ARG A 102 23.40 2.43 10.41
N GLN A 103 23.20 2.09 9.15
CA GLN A 103 24.26 2.17 8.16
C GLN A 103 24.68 3.62 7.89
N PHE A 104 23.71 4.52 7.85
CA PHE A 104 23.97 5.94 7.69
C PHE A 104 24.81 6.47 8.84
N ASP A 105 24.45 6.13 10.06
CA ASP A 105 25.18 6.57 11.25
C ASP A 105 26.60 6.05 11.27
N ARG A 106 26.83 4.81 10.84
CA ARG A 106 28.18 4.27 10.71
C ARG A 106 29.02 5.00 9.68
N ALA A 107 28.42 5.34 8.55
CA ALA A 107 29.15 5.95 7.44
C ALA A 107 29.39 7.45 7.63
N PHE A 108 28.44 8.16 8.22
CA PHE A 108 28.45 9.62 8.31
C PHE A 108 28.43 10.15 9.75
N GLY A 109 28.10 9.33 10.71
CA GLY A 109 28.02 9.74 12.10
C GLY A 109 29.41 9.91 12.72
N ALA A 110 29.47 10.76 13.69
CA ALA A 110 30.69 10.98 14.41
C ALA A 110 31.00 9.86 15.39
#